data_599f4137c5d1d435ebfb4d6afc8a7034
#
_entry.id   599f4137c5d1d435ebfb4d6afc8a7034
#
_cell.length_a   1.000
_cell.length_b   1.000
_cell.length_c   1.000
_cell.angle_alpha   90.00
_cell.angle_beta   90.00
_cell.angle_gamma   90.00
#
_symmetry.space_group_name_H-M   'P 1'
#
loop_
_entity.id
_entity.type
_entity.pdbx_description
1 polymer ?
#
loop_
_entity_poly.entity_id
_entity_poly.type
_entity_poly.pdbx_seq_one_letter_code
_entity_poly.pdbx_strand_id
1 'polypeptide(L)'
;KDMQDLEFTIEHGSLYILQTRNGKRTAQAALQVAVDLVKEGLIDEREAVLRVEPKQLEQLLHPNFDKEKLKYARLIAQGLAASPGAATGKVVFSAEKAVQLHEAGEKELILVRLETSANDIDGMNVCKGILTVRGGMTSHAAVVARGMGTCCVAGCSSIVVNEEEGYFELPDGAEYMEGDYISLDGSTGNV
;
A
#
# COMPACT_ATOMS: atom_id res chain seq x y z
N LYS A 1 -17.12 20.47 -18.57
CA LYS A 1 -17.09 20.86 -17.15
C LYS A 1 -16.38 19.78 -16.36
N ASP A 2 -15.08 19.96 -16.14
CA ASP A 2 -14.23 19.06 -15.36
C ASP A 2 -12.95 19.80 -14.99
N MET A 3 -12.16 19.24 -14.06
CA MET A 3 -10.85 19.75 -13.70
C MET A 3 -9.88 19.64 -14.86
N GLN A 4 -9.16 20.73 -15.15
CA GLN A 4 -8.23 20.79 -16.25
C GLN A 4 -6.85 21.22 -15.77
N ASP A 5 -5.85 20.71 -16.43
CA ASP A 5 -4.44 21.09 -16.30
C ASP A 5 -4.13 22.09 -17.41
N LEU A 6 -3.66 23.28 -17.05
CA LEU A 6 -3.45 24.39 -17.96
C LEU A 6 -1.97 24.81 -17.94
N GLU A 7 -1.39 24.94 -19.14
CA GLU A 7 -0.11 25.62 -19.34
C GLU A 7 -0.35 26.99 -19.94
N PHE A 8 0.25 28.03 -19.37
CA PHE A 8 0.08 29.39 -19.84
C PHE A 8 1.37 30.21 -19.69
N THR A 9 1.42 31.31 -20.42
CA THR A 9 2.44 32.37 -20.24
C THR A 9 1.79 33.72 -20.14
N ILE A 10 2.52 34.68 -19.59
CA ILE A 10 2.11 36.07 -19.54
C ILE A 10 3.16 36.91 -20.27
N GLU A 11 2.72 37.63 -21.30
CA GLU A 11 3.56 38.54 -22.07
C GLU A 11 2.86 39.89 -22.18
N HIS A 12 3.59 40.96 -21.86
CA HIS A 12 3.06 42.34 -21.86
C HIS A 12 1.74 42.52 -21.10
N GLY A 13 1.55 41.78 -19.98
CA GLY A 13 0.33 41.83 -19.17
C GLY A 13 -0.86 41.04 -19.74
N SER A 14 -0.69 40.33 -20.85
CA SER A 14 -1.71 39.49 -21.48
C SER A 14 -1.44 38.02 -21.18
N LEU A 15 -2.51 37.25 -20.82
CA LEU A 15 -2.47 35.82 -20.57
C LEU A 15 -2.62 35.03 -21.87
N TYR A 16 -1.73 34.12 -22.15
CA TYR A 16 -1.78 33.20 -23.30
C TYR A 16 -1.85 31.78 -22.81
N ILE A 17 -2.95 31.06 -23.15
CA ILE A 17 -3.10 29.63 -22.90
C ILE A 17 -2.30 28.86 -23.96
N LEU A 18 -1.30 28.10 -23.53
CA LEU A 18 -0.44 27.31 -24.40
C LEU A 18 -0.99 25.91 -24.62
N GLN A 19 -1.49 25.27 -23.54
CA GLN A 19 -2.06 23.95 -23.61
C GLN A 19 -3.13 23.78 -22.53
N THR A 20 -4.12 22.94 -22.82
CA THR A 20 -5.11 22.46 -21.86
C THR A 20 -5.30 20.97 -22.03
N ARG A 21 -5.40 20.22 -20.93
CA ARG A 21 -5.63 18.78 -20.90
C ARG A 21 -6.47 18.39 -19.68
N ASN A 22 -7.07 17.21 -19.72
CA ASN A 22 -7.77 16.68 -18.55
C ASN A 22 -6.77 16.45 -17.42
N GLY A 23 -7.03 17.00 -16.25
CA GLY A 23 -6.18 16.86 -15.09
C GLY A 23 -6.08 15.41 -14.61
N LYS A 24 -4.85 14.91 -14.43
CA LYS A 24 -4.62 13.63 -13.76
C LYS A 24 -4.94 13.78 -12.28
N ARG A 25 -5.57 12.75 -11.70
CA ARG A 25 -6.08 12.78 -10.32
C ARG A 25 -5.73 11.50 -9.57
N THR A 26 -5.43 11.63 -8.29
CA THR A 26 -5.46 10.50 -7.36
C THR A 26 -6.91 10.10 -7.10
N ALA A 27 -7.15 8.91 -6.56
CA ALA A 27 -8.50 8.44 -6.19
C ALA A 27 -9.20 9.43 -5.25
N GLN A 28 -8.51 9.93 -4.24
CA GLN A 28 -9.03 10.92 -3.31
C GLN A 28 -9.39 12.25 -4.00
N ALA A 29 -8.54 12.74 -4.89
CA ALA A 29 -8.81 13.95 -5.65
C ALA A 29 -10.00 13.78 -6.61
N ALA A 30 -10.13 12.62 -7.25
CA ALA A 30 -11.27 12.34 -8.14
C ALA A 30 -12.60 12.41 -7.39
N LEU A 31 -12.67 11.81 -6.19
CA LEU A 31 -13.86 11.86 -5.35
C LEU A 31 -14.16 13.30 -4.88
N GLN A 32 -13.13 14.01 -4.39
CA GLN A 32 -13.30 15.40 -3.91
C GLN A 32 -13.78 16.32 -5.03
N VAL A 33 -13.16 16.25 -6.22
CA VAL A 33 -13.57 17.04 -7.40
C VAL A 33 -15.00 16.74 -7.80
N ALA A 34 -15.44 15.46 -7.80
CA ALA A 34 -16.82 15.10 -8.13
C ALA A 34 -17.81 15.76 -7.14
N VAL A 35 -17.50 15.71 -5.84
CA VAL A 35 -18.32 16.35 -4.79
C VAL A 35 -18.36 17.88 -4.95
N ASP A 36 -17.22 18.50 -5.23
CA ASP A 36 -17.12 19.96 -5.37
C ASP A 36 -17.87 20.45 -6.62
N LEU A 37 -17.80 19.72 -7.74
CA LEU A 37 -18.57 20.04 -8.95
C LEU A 37 -20.09 19.98 -8.72
N VAL A 38 -20.57 19.07 -7.88
CA VAL A 38 -21.99 19.03 -7.47
C VAL A 38 -22.35 20.25 -6.62
N LYS A 39 -21.52 20.58 -5.62
CA LYS A 39 -21.72 21.77 -4.77
C LYS A 39 -21.74 23.08 -5.55
N GLU A 40 -20.91 23.18 -6.58
CA GLU A 40 -20.86 24.32 -7.51
C GLU A 40 -22.03 24.35 -8.53
N GLY A 41 -22.88 23.32 -8.53
CA GLY A 41 -24.01 23.20 -9.48
C GLY A 41 -23.58 22.96 -10.93
N LEU A 42 -22.36 22.47 -11.14
CA LEU A 42 -21.82 22.22 -12.49
C LEU A 42 -22.25 20.86 -13.05
N ILE A 43 -22.46 19.88 -12.19
CA ILE A 43 -22.98 18.54 -12.50
C ILE A 43 -24.01 18.13 -11.45
N ASP A 44 -24.83 17.14 -11.73
CA ASP A 44 -25.73 16.53 -10.77
C ASP A 44 -25.05 15.34 -10.03
N GLU A 45 -25.70 14.83 -8.98
CA GLU A 45 -25.20 13.71 -8.17
C GLU A 45 -25.01 12.42 -9.00
N ARG A 46 -25.89 12.17 -9.97
CA ARG A 46 -25.81 11.00 -10.84
C ARG A 46 -24.57 11.05 -11.72
N GLU A 47 -24.32 12.21 -12.33
CA GLU A 47 -23.13 12.44 -13.13
C GLU A 47 -21.85 12.33 -12.27
N ALA A 48 -21.86 12.84 -11.04
CA ALA A 48 -20.74 12.74 -10.10
C ALA A 48 -20.38 11.27 -9.81
N VAL A 49 -21.39 10.43 -9.54
CA VAL A 49 -21.18 8.98 -9.31
C VAL A 49 -20.60 8.29 -10.54
N LEU A 50 -21.07 8.63 -11.74
CA LEU A 50 -20.58 8.05 -13.00
C LEU A 50 -19.13 8.43 -13.33
N ARG A 51 -18.63 9.55 -12.78
CA ARG A 51 -17.25 10.03 -13.00
C ARG A 51 -16.22 9.37 -12.11
N VAL A 52 -16.62 8.71 -11.04
CA VAL A 52 -15.72 8.02 -10.12
C VAL A 52 -15.61 6.55 -10.53
N GLU A 53 -14.41 6.13 -10.90
CA GLU A 53 -14.18 4.74 -11.27
C GLU A 53 -14.20 3.83 -10.03
N PRO A 54 -14.88 2.66 -10.08
CA PRO A 54 -14.95 1.72 -8.95
C PRO A 54 -13.56 1.34 -8.38
N LYS A 55 -12.56 1.16 -9.23
CA LYS A 55 -11.19 0.87 -8.80
C LYS A 55 -10.56 1.97 -7.93
N GLN A 56 -10.96 3.22 -8.13
CA GLN A 56 -10.50 4.33 -7.31
C GLN A 56 -11.11 4.26 -5.91
N LEU A 57 -12.37 3.81 -5.79
CA LEU A 57 -13.01 3.60 -4.49
C LEU A 57 -12.35 2.47 -3.71
N GLU A 58 -11.99 1.37 -4.36
CA GLU A 58 -11.23 0.28 -3.72
C GLU A 58 -9.95 0.80 -3.05
N GLN A 59 -9.18 1.64 -3.75
CA GLN A 59 -7.97 2.24 -3.19
C GLN A 59 -8.22 3.07 -1.92
N LEU A 60 -9.39 3.71 -1.81
CA LEU A 60 -9.76 4.52 -0.65
C LEU A 60 -10.28 3.68 0.54
N LEU A 61 -10.70 2.45 0.29
CA LEU A 61 -11.19 1.53 1.32
C LEU A 61 -10.06 0.81 2.07
N HIS A 62 -8.85 0.79 1.49
CA HIS A 62 -7.70 0.21 2.18
C HIS A 62 -7.16 1.14 3.27
N PRO A 63 -6.68 0.60 4.40
CA PRO A 63 -5.98 1.38 5.41
C PRO A 63 -4.79 2.14 4.79
N ASN A 64 -4.58 3.36 5.25
CA ASN A 64 -3.43 4.17 4.85
C ASN A 64 -2.75 4.75 6.08
N PHE A 65 -1.45 4.96 6.02
CA PHE A 65 -0.73 5.66 7.07
C PHE A 65 -1.06 7.15 7.11
N ASP A 66 -1.05 7.71 8.30
CA ASP A 66 -1.10 9.15 8.51
C ASP A 66 0.13 9.82 7.87
N LYS A 67 -0.12 10.75 6.94
CA LYS A 67 0.95 11.43 6.19
C LYS A 67 1.91 12.22 7.08
N GLU A 68 1.41 12.79 8.19
CA GLU A 68 2.26 13.53 9.12
C GLU A 68 3.19 12.60 9.89
N LYS A 69 2.68 11.42 10.31
CA LYS A 69 3.49 10.40 11.00
C LYS A 69 4.54 9.78 10.09
N LEU A 70 4.22 9.58 8.79
CA LEU A 70 5.18 9.06 7.81
C LEU A 70 6.42 9.94 7.64
N LYS A 71 6.35 11.25 7.90
CA LYS A 71 7.52 12.16 7.83
C LYS A 71 8.61 11.79 8.83
N TYR A 72 8.25 11.11 9.91
CA TYR A 72 9.17 10.70 10.97
C TYR A 72 9.51 9.20 10.91
N ALA A 73 8.89 8.46 10.00
CA ALA A 73 9.16 7.04 9.82
C ALA A 73 10.50 6.85 9.08
N ARG A 74 11.27 5.85 9.51
CA ARG A 74 12.49 5.44 8.82
C ARG A 74 12.10 4.43 7.73
N LEU A 75 12.43 4.72 6.49
CA LEU A 75 12.37 3.73 5.41
C LEU A 75 13.54 2.77 5.59
N ILE A 76 13.27 1.50 5.83
CA ILE A 76 14.27 0.46 6.08
C ILE A 76 14.50 -0.44 4.86
N ALA A 77 13.48 -0.64 4.05
CA ALA A 77 13.56 -1.45 2.84
C ALA A 77 12.45 -1.06 1.85
N GLN A 78 12.58 -1.51 0.60
CA GLN A 78 11.57 -1.30 -0.43
C GLN A 78 11.43 -2.55 -1.31
N GLY A 79 10.18 -2.92 -1.56
CA GLY A 79 9.80 -4.00 -2.47
C GLY A 79 8.74 -3.53 -3.47
N LEU A 80 8.03 -4.49 -4.05
CA LEU A 80 6.92 -4.23 -4.96
C LEU A 80 5.62 -4.01 -4.17
N ALA A 81 4.84 -3.02 -4.56
CA ALA A 81 3.49 -2.75 -4.06
C ALA A 81 2.53 -3.86 -4.55
N ALA A 82 2.55 -5.01 -3.87
CA ALA A 82 1.91 -6.24 -4.36
C ALA A 82 0.42 -6.31 -4.02
N SER A 83 0.01 -5.82 -2.84
CA SER A 83 -1.39 -5.67 -2.45
C SER A 83 -1.53 -4.41 -1.58
N PRO A 84 -2.47 -3.50 -1.91
CA PRO A 84 -2.57 -2.21 -1.26
C PRO A 84 -2.96 -2.31 0.22
N GLY A 85 -2.70 -1.25 0.98
CA GLY A 85 -3.03 -1.12 2.39
C GLY A 85 -1.82 -0.74 3.23
N ALA A 86 -2.09 -0.42 4.50
CA ALA A 86 -1.10 -0.14 5.52
C ALA A 86 -1.22 -1.17 6.64
N ALA A 87 -0.13 -1.77 7.04
CA ALA A 87 -0.07 -2.74 8.11
C ALA A 87 1.10 -2.44 9.05
N THR A 88 0.85 -2.53 10.35
CA THR A 88 1.90 -2.47 11.37
C THR A 88 1.73 -3.68 12.28
N GLY A 89 2.81 -4.31 12.68
CA GLY A 89 2.74 -5.48 13.55
C GLY A 89 4.09 -6.09 13.87
N LYS A 90 4.04 -7.10 14.71
CA LYS A 90 5.19 -7.92 15.09
C LYS A 90 5.59 -8.86 13.97
N VAL A 91 6.87 -8.93 13.71
CA VAL A 91 7.46 -9.84 12.74
C VAL A 91 7.30 -11.29 13.21
N VAL A 92 6.85 -12.14 12.29
CA VAL A 92 6.84 -13.61 12.45
C VAL A 92 7.36 -14.26 11.18
N PHE A 93 8.11 -15.37 11.32
CA PHE A 93 8.80 -16.00 10.19
C PHE A 93 8.19 -17.33 9.75
N SER A 94 7.15 -17.82 10.45
CA SER A 94 6.43 -19.01 10.01
C SER A 94 4.91 -18.81 10.10
N ALA A 95 4.19 -19.50 9.22
CA ALA A 95 2.73 -19.48 9.20
C ALA A 95 2.13 -20.11 10.48
N GLU A 96 2.73 -21.20 10.96
CA GLU A 96 2.30 -21.89 12.17
C GLU A 96 2.45 -20.99 13.40
N LYS A 97 3.56 -20.28 13.49
CA LYS A 97 3.80 -19.33 14.59
C LYS A 97 2.81 -18.16 14.56
N ALA A 98 2.52 -17.64 13.35
CA ALA A 98 1.52 -16.59 13.19
C ALA A 98 0.14 -17.04 13.72
N VAL A 99 -0.29 -18.25 13.36
CA VAL A 99 -1.57 -18.82 13.84
C VAL A 99 -1.55 -18.97 15.37
N GLN A 100 -0.49 -19.56 15.95
CA GLN A 100 -0.36 -19.73 17.40
C GLN A 100 -0.44 -18.40 18.16
N LEU A 101 0.29 -17.39 17.71
CA LEU A 101 0.27 -16.04 18.32
C LEU A 101 -1.10 -15.39 18.18
N HIS A 102 -1.75 -15.55 17.03
CA HIS A 102 -3.09 -15.02 16.79
C HIS A 102 -4.12 -15.67 17.73
N GLU A 103 -4.07 -16.98 17.93
CA GLU A 103 -4.92 -17.71 18.89
C GLU A 103 -4.66 -17.29 20.34
N ALA A 104 -3.40 -16.95 20.67
CA ALA A 104 -3.02 -16.39 21.96
C ALA A 104 -3.48 -14.92 22.17
N GLY A 105 -4.11 -14.31 21.16
CA GLY A 105 -4.69 -12.96 21.24
C GLY A 105 -3.87 -11.86 20.56
N GLU A 106 -2.69 -12.17 20.00
CA GLU A 106 -1.92 -11.18 19.24
C GLU A 106 -2.56 -10.97 17.85
N LYS A 107 -2.96 -9.73 17.56
CA LYS A 107 -3.68 -9.40 16.33
C LYS A 107 -2.85 -8.60 15.32
N GLU A 108 -1.75 -8.02 15.77
CA GLU A 108 -0.89 -7.16 14.97
C GLU A 108 0.36 -7.95 14.56
N LEU A 109 0.24 -8.77 13.51
CA LEU A 109 1.30 -9.64 13.00
C LEU A 109 1.65 -9.30 11.56
N ILE A 110 2.95 -9.37 11.24
CA ILE A 110 3.50 -9.27 9.87
C ILE A 110 4.24 -10.57 9.57
N LEU A 111 3.79 -11.31 8.58
CA LEU A 111 4.46 -12.52 8.12
C LEU A 111 5.61 -12.15 7.17
N VAL A 112 6.83 -12.50 7.54
CA VAL A 112 8.05 -12.26 6.77
C VAL A 112 8.59 -13.60 6.28
N ARG A 113 8.68 -13.78 4.96
CA ARG A 113 9.12 -15.03 4.33
C ARG A 113 10.12 -14.79 3.23
N LEU A 114 10.94 -15.78 2.94
CA LEU A 114 11.74 -15.80 1.71
C LEU A 114 10.80 -15.76 0.48
N GLU A 115 9.81 -16.65 0.48
CA GLU A 115 8.67 -16.70 -0.42
C GLU A 115 7.52 -17.46 0.25
N THR A 116 6.28 -17.27 -0.17
CA THR A 116 5.15 -18.00 0.37
C THR A 116 4.70 -19.14 -0.56
N SER A 117 4.12 -20.15 0.02
CA SER A 117 3.52 -21.33 -0.62
C SER A 117 2.08 -21.54 -0.18
N ALA A 118 1.41 -22.56 -0.72
CA ALA A 118 0.07 -22.93 -0.31
C ALA A 118 -0.04 -23.31 1.20
N ASN A 119 1.05 -23.77 1.80
CA ASN A 119 1.09 -24.12 3.22
C ASN A 119 1.08 -22.89 4.14
N ASP A 120 1.38 -21.71 3.61
CA ASP A 120 1.41 -20.46 4.40
C ASP A 120 0.05 -19.76 4.48
N ILE A 121 -0.99 -20.23 3.79
CA ILE A 121 -2.29 -19.56 3.65
C ILE A 121 -2.92 -19.24 5.01
N ASP A 122 -2.89 -20.17 5.97
CA ASP A 122 -3.48 -19.96 7.29
C ASP A 122 -2.76 -18.83 8.05
N GLY A 123 -1.43 -18.80 8.00
CA GLY A 123 -0.62 -17.73 8.57
C GLY A 123 -0.85 -16.38 7.87
N MET A 124 -0.93 -16.40 6.54
CA MET A 124 -1.23 -15.20 5.75
C MET A 124 -2.59 -14.60 6.11
N ASN A 125 -3.60 -15.45 6.38
CA ASN A 125 -4.96 -15.03 6.69
C ASN A 125 -5.09 -14.35 8.06
N VAL A 126 -4.26 -14.69 9.02
CA VAL A 126 -4.29 -14.12 10.38
C VAL A 126 -3.39 -12.88 10.53
N CYS A 127 -2.47 -12.65 9.60
CA CYS A 127 -1.57 -11.52 9.59
C CYS A 127 -2.18 -10.25 8.98
N LYS A 128 -1.79 -9.09 9.49
CA LYS A 128 -2.15 -7.77 8.94
C LYS A 128 -1.40 -7.43 7.66
N GLY A 129 -0.19 -7.97 7.51
CA GLY A 129 0.66 -7.73 6.36
C GLY A 129 1.59 -8.89 6.05
N ILE A 130 2.05 -8.92 4.82
CA ILE A 130 2.93 -9.95 4.29
C ILE A 130 4.12 -9.28 3.61
N LEU A 131 5.32 -9.69 3.98
CA LEU A 131 6.58 -9.24 3.38
C LEU A 131 7.32 -10.45 2.82
N THR A 132 7.71 -10.40 1.53
CA THR A 132 8.54 -11.45 0.95
C THR A 132 9.80 -10.91 0.30
N VAL A 133 10.91 -11.64 0.45
CA VAL A 133 12.20 -11.30 -0.19
C VAL A 133 12.13 -11.57 -1.69
N ARG A 134 11.53 -12.69 -2.07
CA ARG A 134 11.39 -13.12 -3.46
C ARG A 134 9.95 -12.99 -3.93
N GLY A 135 9.80 -13.00 -5.25
CA GLY A 135 8.49 -12.97 -5.89
C GLY A 135 8.19 -11.63 -6.55
N GLY A 136 7.35 -11.68 -7.56
CA GLY A 136 6.85 -10.52 -8.31
C GLY A 136 5.37 -10.31 -8.10
N MET A 137 4.77 -9.45 -8.91
CA MET A 137 3.33 -9.14 -8.89
C MET A 137 2.41 -10.34 -9.17
N THR A 138 2.95 -11.42 -9.71
CA THR A 138 2.25 -12.70 -10.00
C THR A 138 2.68 -13.83 -9.07
N SER A 139 3.50 -13.55 -8.05
CA SER A 139 3.90 -14.56 -7.04
C SER A 139 2.70 -15.02 -6.21
N HIS A 140 2.85 -16.17 -5.55
CA HIS A 140 1.83 -16.71 -4.64
C HIS A 140 1.44 -15.68 -3.57
N ALA A 141 2.42 -15.06 -2.91
CA ALA A 141 2.17 -14.00 -1.92
C ALA A 141 1.30 -12.88 -2.48
N ALA A 142 1.66 -12.33 -3.64
CA ALA A 142 0.96 -11.21 -4.25
C ALA A 142 -0.47 -11.55 -4.68
N VAL A 143 -0.69 -12.73 -5.26
CA VAL A 143 -2.02 -13.17 -5.72
C VAL A 143 -2.94 -13.46 -4.54
N VAL A 144 -2.46 -14.21 -3.56
CA VAL A 144 -3.25 -14.58 -2.38
C VAL A 144 -3.55 -13.36 -1.52
N ALA A 145 -2.57 -12.50 -1.25
CA ALA A 145 -2.78 -11.27 -0.47
C ALA A 145 -3.83 -10.35 -1.10
N ARG A 146 -3.81 -10.16 -2.43
CA ARG A 146 -4.87 -9.41 -3.13
C ARG A 146 -6.24 -10.07 -3.00
N GLY A 147 -6.31 -11.39 -3.08
CA GLY A 147 -7.57 -12.13 -2.90
C GLY A 147 -8.14 -11.98 -1.49
N MET A 148 -7.28 -11.88 -0.48
CA MET A 148 -7.65 -11.68 0.94
C MET A 148 -7.86 -10.20 1.30
N GLY A 149 -7.42 -9.25 0.49
CA GLY A 149 -7.40 -7.82 0.83
C GLY A 149 -6.34 -7.46 1.88
N THR A 150 -5.31 -8.30 2.05
CA THR A 150 -4.22 -8.12 3.01
C THR A 150 -3.09 -7.32 2.40
N CYS A 151 -2.54 -6.36 3.17
CA CYS A 151 -1.37 -5.58 2.77
C CYS A 151 -0.19 -6.49 2.40
N CYS A 152 0.45 -6.26 1.25
CA CYS A 152 1.59 -7.08 0.84
C CYS A 152 2.67 -6.25 0.14
N VAL A 153 3.90 -6.42 0.60
CA VAL A 153 5.13 -5.98 -0.07
C VAL A 153 5.89 -7.24 -0.51
N ALA A 154 6.08 -7.42 -1.80
CA ALA A 154 6.76 -8.59 -2.35
C ALA A 154 8.09 -8.23 -3.01
N GLY A 155 8.99 -9.20 -3.12
CA GLY A 155 10.25 -9.01 -3.84
C GLY A 155 11.19 -7.99 -3.19
N CYS A 156 11.18 -7.88 -1.88
CA CYS A 156 12.06 -7.00 -1.11
C CYS A 156 13.48 -7.59 -1.01
N SER A 157 14.19 -7.62 -2.14
CA SER A 157 15.47 -8.30 -2.29
C SER A 157 16.64 -7.63 -1.56
N SER A 158 16.43 -6.47 -0.97
CA SER A 158 17.45 -5.77 -0.16
C SER A 158 17.61 -6.34 1.25
N ILE A 159 16.65 -7.13 1.75
CA ILE A 159 16.75 -7.78 3.06
C ILE A 159 17.19 -9.23 2.92
N VAL A 160 17.88 -9.73 3.94
CA VAL A 160 18.28 -11.15 4.05
C VAL A 160 17.50 -11.76 5.20
N VAL A 161 16.67 -12.77 4.90
CA VAL A 161 15.83 -13.43 5.90
C VAL A 161 16.45 -14.76 6.30
N ASN A 162 16.57 -15.00 7.61
CA ASN A 162 16.90 -16.29 8.22
C ASN A 162 15.67 -16.79 8.99
N GLU A 163 14.87 -17.63 8.32
CA GLU A 163 13.61 -18.14 8.88
C GLU A 163 13.84 -19.13 10.04
N GLU A 164 14.98 -19.84 10.06
CA GLU A 164 15.32 -20.83 11.10
C GLU A 164 15.72 -20.13 12.41
N GLU A 165 16.52 -19.07 12.31
CA GLU A 165 16.99 -18.30 13.48
C GLU A 165 16.02 -17.17 13.85
N GLY A 166 15.02 -16.88 13.01
CA GLY A 166 13.94 -15.95 13.31
C GLY A 166 14.36 -14.48 13.26
N TYR A 167 15.09 -14.07 12.23
CA TYR A 167 15.43 -12.67 11.99
C TYR A 167 15.53 -12.32 10.49
N PHE A 168 15.53 -11.04 10.19
CA PHE A 168 16.02 -10.53 8.92
C PHE A 168 17.02 -9.39 9.12
N GLU A 169 17.95 -9.29 8.19
CA GLU A 169 19.04 -8.30 8.20
C GLU A 169 18.86 -7.29 7.06
N LEU A 170 19.14 -6.01 7.35
CA LEU A 170 19.20 -4.93 6.39
C LEU A 170 20.60 -4.81 5.78
N PRO A 171 20.76 -4.10 4.62
CA PRO A 171 22.06 -3.87 4.00
C PRO A 171 23.08 -3.12 4.88
N ASP A 172 22.63 -2.38 5.88
CA ASP A 172 23.45 -1.66 6.84
C ASP A 172 23.86 -2.50 8.07
N GLY A 173 23.48 -3.79 8.10
CA GLY A 173 23.76 -4.73 9.18
C GLY A 173 22.80 -4.65 10.37
N ALA A 174 21.74 -3.87 10.28
CA ALA A 174 20.70 -3.84 11.31
C ALA A 174 19.82 -5.10 11.21
N GLU A 175 19.59 -5.75 12.35
CA GLU A 175 18.77 -6.96 12.44
C GLU A 175 17.42 -6.67 13.08
N TYR A 176 16.38 -7.35 12.58
CA TYR A 176 15.02 -7.35 13.12
C TYR A 176 14.65 -8.77 13.50
N MET A 177 14.43 -8.98 14.78
CA MET A 177 14.10 -10.29 15.35
C MET A 177 12.62 -10.59 15.34
N GLU A 178 12.25 -11.86 15.51
CA GLU A 178 10.85 -12.23 15.75
C GLU A 178 10.28 -11.44 16.94
N GLY A 179 9.12 -10.82 16.72
CA GLY A 179 8.46 -9.96 17.72
C GLY A 179 8.78 -8.47 17.61
N ASP A 180 9.79 -8.07 16.84
CA ASP A 180 10.03 -6.65 16.55
C ASP A 180 8.90 -6.07 15.68
N TYR A 181 8.63 -4.77 15.83
CA TYR A 181 7.59 -4.09 15.08
C TYR A 181 8.13 -3.50 13.78
N ILE A 182 7.44 -3.78 12.68
CA ILE A 182 7.63 -3.11 11.40
C ILE A 182 6.31 -2.62 10.85
N SER A 183 6.38 -1.74 9.85
CA SER A 183 5.22 -1.27 9.10
C SER A 183 5.40 -1.52 7.62
N LEU A 184 4.33 -1.94 6.94
CA LEU A 184 4.30 -2.16 5.48
C LEU A 184 3.32 -1.19 4.82
N ASP A 185 3.77 -0.49 3.80
CA ASP A 185 2.91 0.25 2.89
C ASP A 185 2.78 -0.53 1.57
N GLY A 186 1.72 -1.31 1.46
CA GLY A 186 1.43 -2.11 0.28
C GLY A 186 1.02 -1.30 -0.95
N SER A 187 0.80 0.01 -0.81
CA SER A 187 0.49 0.93 -1.91
C SER A 187 1.75 1.51 -2.55
N THR A 188 2.83 1.64 -1.79
CA THR A 188 4.13 2.18 -2.25
C THR A 188 5.23 1.13 -2.31
N GLY A 189 5.09 0.02 -1.60
CA GLY A 189 6.12 -1.01 -1.44
C GLY A 189 7.15 -0.68 -0.36
N ASN A 190 6.92 0.30 0.48
CA ASN A 190 7.82 0.72 1.53
C ASN A 190 7.68 -0.15 2.79
N VAL A 191 8.81 -0.38 3.47
CA VAL A 191 8.94 -1.08 4.75
C VAL A 191 9.61 -0.16 5.75
#